data_6d3daa345d4b954da80f10f3e6bdbff0
#
_entry.id   6d3daa345d4b954da80f10f3e6bdbff0
#
_cell.length_a   1.000
_cell.length_b   1.000
_cell.length_c   1.000
_cell.angle_alpha   90.00
_cell.angle_beta   90.00
_cell.angle_gamma   90.00
#
_symmetry.space_group_name_H-M   'P 1'
#
loop_
_entity.id
_entity.type
_entity.pdbx_description
1 polymer ?
#
loop_
_entity_poly.entity_id
_entity_poly.type
_entity_poly.pdbx_seq_one_letter_code
_entity_poly.pdbx_strand_id
1 'polypeptide(L)'
;MLFLHEVHEVKGAAEEEFESAFRDGWMPALADSDDARLLWYCNHAHGSGPAYNVVTITALRDGEAWETLARRIQRGDLKDWARAVDEHRHGVTGKLLFGVHWSPMADLDLAAVPTDGSTHGLSLYMEDTGWPHAAIDDYVEFWGTGYYEPMRARAANLLDIQAVFQVAFGAGRRKEAILMQKIVNDQVLLHLLTHDTDPEHRRPGQFMFDALAYRDRWESKLLRTSRWSPLH
;
A
#
# COMPACT_ATOMS: atom_id res chain seq x y z
N MET A 1 15.65 2.03 -1.06
CA MET A 1 14.55 2.40 -0.15
C MET A 1 13.78 1.16 0.24
N LEU A 2 13.33 1.07 1.48
CA LEU A 2 12.45 0.02 1.99
C LEU A 2 11.06 0.61 2.30
N PHE A 3 10.05 -0.24 2.31
CA PHE A 3 8.70 0.17 2.69
C PHE A 3 8.16 -0.84 3.72
N LEU A 4 7.72 -0.33 4.86
CA LEU A 4 7.01 -1.12 5.85
C LEU A 4 5.52 -1.03 5.55
N HIS A 5 4.93 -2.13 5.13
CA HIS A 5 3.50 -2.29 4.91
C HIS A 5 2.91 -3.03 6.10
N GLU A 6 1.93 -2.43 6.75
CA GLU A 6 1.27 -3.01 7.92
C GLU A 6 -0.25 -3.04 7.71
N VAL A 7 -0.87 -4.14 8.12
CA VAL A 7 -2.32 -4.29 8.23
C VAL A 7 -2.65 -4.40 9.71
N HIS A 8 -3.38 -3.43 10.24
CA HIS A 8 -3.79 -3.35 11.62
C HIS A 8 -5.25 -3.79 11.77
N GLU A 9 -5.52 -4.70 12.69
CA GLU A 9 -6.86 -5.13 13.09
C GLU A 9 -7.34 -4.24 14.25
N VAL A 10 -7.87 -3.07 13.93
CA VAL A 10 -8.24 -2.06 14.93
C VAL A 10 -9.50 -2.47 15.69
N LYS A 11 -9.55 -2.20 16.99
CA LYS A 11 -10.77 -2.36 17.79
C LYS A 11 -11.76 -1.27 17.39
N GLY A 12 -12.95 -1.64 16.95
CA GLY A 12 -13.91 -0.67 16.40
C GLY A 12 -14.28 0.48 17.33
N ALA A 13 -14.27 0.25 18.65
CA ALA A 13 -14.51 1.30 19.65
C ALA A 13 -13.30 2.24 19.86
N ALA A 14 -12.15 1.94 19.29
CA ALA A 14 -10.90 2.70 19.44
C ALA A 14 -10.38 3.22 18.08
N GLU A 15 -11.24 3.32 17.05
CA GLU A 15 -10.84 3.74 15.70
C GLU A 15 -10.29 5.17 15.70
N GLU A 16 -10.92 6.09 16.44
CA GLU A 16 -10.49 7.49 16.51
C GLU A 16 -9.17 7.65 17.27
N GLU A 17 -8.99 6.92 18.39
CA GLU A 17 -7.76 6.93 19.18
C GLU A 17 -6.60 6.33 18.37
N PHE A 18 -6.85 5.24 17.64
CA PHE A 18 -5.86 4.63 16.76
C PHE A 18 -5.45 5.58 15.64
N GLU A 19 -6.40 6.22 14.96
CA GLU A 19 -6.12 7.20 13.92
C GLU A 19 -5.33 8.41 14.46
N SER A 20 -5.74 8.94 15.62
CA SER A 20 -5.05 10.05 16.28
C SER A 20 -3.62 9.68 16.68
N ALA A 21 -3.38 8.46 17.15
CA ALA A 21 -2.05 7.99 17.50
C ALA A 21 -1.09 7.99 16.29
N PHE A 22 -1.61 7.70 15.10
CA PHE A 22 -0.81 7.77 13.87
C PHE A 22 -0.61 9.21 13.38
N ARG A 23 -1.67 10.02 13.37
CA ARG A 23 -1.61 11.41 12.91
C ARG A 23 -0.76 12.28 13.83
N ASP A 24 -0.99 12.20 15.14
CA ASP A 24 -0.44 13.12 16.13
C ASP A 24 0.83 12.57 16.83
N GLY A 25 1.10 11.26 16.68
CA GLY A 25 2.24 10.59 17.29
C GLY A 25 3.23 10.04 16.25
N TRP A 26 2.80 9.08 15.41
CA TRP A 26 3.70 8.41 14.45
C TRP A 26 4.27 9.36 13.41
N MET A 27 3.42 10.10 12.73
CA MET A 27 3.83 10.99 11.66
C MET A 27 4.82 12.08 12.14
N PRO A 28 4.58 12.82 13.26
CA PRO A 28 5.57 13.74 13.80
C PRO A 28 6.87 13.06 14.23
N ALA A 29 6.80 11.87 14.85
CA ALA A 29 7.99 11.14 15.29
C ALA A 29 8.89 10.66 14.13
N LEU A 30 8.33 10.48 12.93
CA LEU A 30 9.09 10.19 11.72
C LEU A 30 9.65 11.47 11.08
N ALA A 31 9.06 12.62 11.34
CA ALA A 31 9.48 13.90 10.77
C ALA A 31 10.77 14.46 11.38
N ASP A 32 11.23 13.91 12.52
CA ASP A 32 12.46 14.35 13.20
C ASP A 32 13.74 14.11 12.37
N SER A 33 13.68 13.26 11.34
CA SER A 33 14.78 13.01 10.39
C SER A 33 14.23 12.73 8.99
N ASP A 34 15.11 12.70 7.98
CA ASP A 34 14.75 12.30 6.62
C ASP A 34 14.91 10.79 6.39
N ASP A 35 14.88 9.98 7.45
CA ASP A 35 15.08 8.55 7.39
C ASP A 35 13.80 7.76 7.10
N ALA A 36 12.66 8.30 7.49
CA ALA A 36 11.37 7.64 7.35
C ALA A 36 10.22 8.63 7.16
N ARG A 37 9.16 8.21 6.44
CA ARG A 37 7.90 8.95 6.29
C ARG A 37 6.73 7.98 6.21
N LEU A 38 5.65 8.31 6.91
CA LEU A 38 4.34 7.71 6.60
C LEU A 38 3.92 8.17 5.21
N LEU A 39 3.57 7.24 4.34
CA LEU A 39 3.06 7.55 2.99
C LEU A 39 1.54 7.50 2.94
N TRP A 40 0.97 6.39 3.39
CA TRP A 40 -0.47 6.17 3.40
C TRP A 40 -0.97 5.70 4.75
N TYR A 41 -2.12 6.23 5.14
CA TYR A 41 -3.00 5.69 6.15
C TYR A 41 -4.36 5.47 5.50
N CYS A 42 -4.74 4.22 5.33
CA CYS A 42 -5.93 3.83 4.60
C CYS A 42 -6.80 2.88 5.42
N ASN A 43 -8.09 3.19 5.51
CA ASN A 43 -9.09 2.26 6.03
C ASN A 43 -9.55 1.31 4.93
N HIS A 44 -9.86 0.05 5.23
CA HIS A 44 -10.60 -0.78 4.29
C HIS A 44 -11.94 -0.10 3.94
N ALA A 45 -12.22 0.06 2.66
CA ALA A 45 -13.50 0.59 2.23
C ALA A 45 -14.61 -0.39 2.58
N HIS A 46 -15.78 0.13 2.93
CA HIS A 46 -16.90 -0.69 3.38
C HIS A 46 -17.27 -1.78 2.34
N GLY A 47 -17.34 -3.02 2.79
CA GLY A 47 -17.67 -4.16 1.93
C GLY A 47 -16.50 -4.77 1.16
N SER A 48 -15.26 -4.25 1.28
CA SER A 48 -14.09 -4.74 0.56
C SER A 48 -13.16 -5.64 1.38
N GLY A 49 -13.52 -5.94 2.62
CA GLY A 49 -12.70 -6.78 3.49
C GLY A 49 -13.16 -6.71 4.96
N PRO A 50 -12.34 -7.18 5.91
CA PRO A 50 -12.66 -7.10 7.33
C PRO A 50 -12.88 -5.66 7.78
N ALA A 51 -13.93 -5.43 8.58
CA ALA A 51 -14.22 -4.12 9.15
C ALA A 51 -13.08 -3.68 10.10
N TYR A 52 -12.89 -2.38 10.20
CA TYR A 52 -11.89 -1.75 11.08
C TYR A 52 -10.43 -2.11 10.77
N ASN A 53 -10.16 -2.73 9.62
CA ASN A 53 -8.78 -2.92 9.19
C ASN A 53 -8.23 -1.62 8.59
N VAL A 54 -7.02 -1.30 9.02
CA VAL A 54 -6.25 -0.14 8.54
C VAL A 54 -4.97 -0.64 7.89
N VAL A 55 -4.66 -0.12 6.72
CA VAL A 55 -3.38 -0.35 6.03
C VAL A 55 -2.53 0.90 6.17
N THR A 56 -1.30 0.74 6.63
CA THR A 56 -0.31 1.82 6.62
C THR A 56 0.90 1.43 5.80
N ILE A 57 1.47 2.39 5.09
CA ILE A 57 2.74 2.22 4.38
C ILE A 57 3.69 3.31 4.84
N THR A 58 4.80 2.92 5.44
CA THR A 58 5.88 3.81 5.87
C THR A 58 7.10 3.56 4.99
N ALA A 59 7.60 4.61 4.31
CA ALA A 59 8.86 4.54 3.59
C ALA A 59 10.04 4.73 4.54
N LEU A 60 11.12 4.00 4.27
CA LEU A 60 12.37 3.99 5.02
C LEU A 60 13.51 4.16 4.03
N ARG A 61 14.41 5.09 4.28
CA ARG A 61 15.51 5.41 3.37
C ARG A 61 16.33 4.17 2.98
N ASP A 62 16.65 3.33 3.96
CA ASP A 62 17.47 2.12 3.79
C ASP A 62 17.30 1.14 4.96
N GLY A 63 18.14 0.10 5.02
CA GLY A 63 18.14 -0.88 6.11
C GLY A 63 18.59 -0.32 7.46
N GLU A 64 19.46 0.70 7.47
CA GLU A 64 19.90 1.37 8.70
C GLU A 64 18.76 2.20 9.31
N ALA A 65 18.01 2.90 8.47
CA ALA A 65 16.80 3.61 8.88
C ALA A 65 15.76 2.65 9.49
N TRP A 66 15.57 1.48 8.88
CA TRP A 66 14.69 0.45 9.43
C TRP A 66 15.17 -0.06 10.79
N GLU A 67 16.45 -0.39 10.91
CA GLU A 67 17.03 -0.88 12.19
C GLU A 67 16.92 0.18 13.28
N THR A 68 17.18 1.43 12.96
CA THR A 68 17.06 2.56 13.88
C THR A 68 15.61 2.70 14.35
N LEU A 69 14.63 2.69 13.44
CA LEU A 69 13.22 2.76 13.78
C LEU A 69 12.79 1.57 14.65
N ALA A 70 13.20 0.36 14.31
CA ALA A 70 12.93 -0.84 15.11
C ALA A 70 13.48 -0.72 16.54
N ARG A 71 14.66 -0.16 16.72
CA ARG A 71 15.23 0.10 18.05
C ARG A 71 14.44 1.16 18.83
N ARG A 72 14.01 2.25 18.16
CA ARG A 72 13.16 3.30 18.77
C ARG A 72 11.86 2.70 19.32
N ILE A 73 11.21 1.84 18.54
CA ILE A 73 9.96 1.15 18.93
C ILE A 73 10.19 0.12 20.05
N GLN A 74 11.22 -0.71 19.95
CA GLN A 74 11.41 -1.83 20.88
C GLN A 74 12.00 -1.42 22.22
N ARG A 75 12.92 -0.44 22.23
CA ARG A 75 13.75 -0.10 23.41
C ARG A 75 13.94 1.41 23.61
N GLY A 76 13.53 2.24 22.67
CA GLY A 76 13.79 3.68 22.66
C GLY A 76 12.55 4.49 23.00
N ASP A 77 12.56 5.71 22.49
CA ASP A 77 11.58 6.77 22.73
C ASP A 77 10.17 6.47 22.24
N LEU A 78 10.02 5.62 21.23
CA LEU A 78 8.70 5.22 20.67
C LEU A 78 8.10 3.99 21.37
N LYS A 79 8.74 3.42 22.39
CA LYS A 79 8.26 2.21 23.05
C LYS A 79 6.90 2.40 23.71
N ASP A 80 6.70 3.51 24.40
CA ASP A 80 5.44 3.78 25.10
C ASP A 80 4.33 4.12 24.11
N TRP A 81 4.64 4.83 23.01
CA TRP A 81 3.71 5.03 21.90
C TRP A 81 3.26 3.69 21.30
N ALA A 82 4.19 2.80 21.00
CA ALA A 82 3.88 1.49 20.41
C ALA A 82 2.95 0.65 21.32
N ARG A 83 3.20 0.68 22.63
CA ARG A 83 2.34 0.00 23.61
C ARG A 83 0.93 0.59 23.64
N ALA A 84 0.82 1.92 23.63
CA ALA A 84 -0.48 2.58 23.60
C ALA A 84 -1.26 2.24 22.32
N VAL A 85 -0.60 2.20 21.17
CA VAL A 85 -1.21 1.77 19.90
C VAL A 85 -1.68 0.32 19.96
N ASP A 86 -0.91 -0.57 20.59
CA ASP A 86 -1.29 -1.99 20.75
C ASP A 86 -2.57 -2.16 21.62
N GLU A 87 -2.88 -1.22 22.50
CA GLU A 87 -4.14 -1.23 23.25
C GLU A 87 -5.37 -0.97 22.38
N HIS A 88 -5.19 -0.32 21.22
CA HIS A 88 -6.26 0.04 20.29
C HIS A 88 -6.49 -0.98 19.17
N ARG A 89 -5.69 -2.03 19.07
CA ARG A 89 -5.79 -3.07 18.02
C ARG A 89 -5.80 -4.49 18.59
N HIS A 90 -6.35 -5.43 17.84
CA HIS A 90 -6.29 -6.86 18.14
C HIS A 90 -4.98 -7.48 17.66
N GLY A 91 -4.40 -6.94 16.60
CA GLY A 91 -3.18 -7.43 16.01
C GLY A 91 -2.65 -6.54 14.89
N VAL A 92 -1.45 -6.83 14.44
CA VAL A 92 -0.83 -6.22 13.29
C VAL A 92 -0.02 -7.26 12.53
N THR A 93 -0.15 -7.24 11.20
CA THR A 93 0.71 -8.03 10.32
C THR A 93 1.53 -7.07 9.47
N GLY A 94 2.85 -7.14 9.61
CA GLY A 94 3.78 -6.30 8.88
C GLY A 94 4.66 -7.09 7.92
N LYS A 95 5.09 -6.45 6.84
CA LYS A 95 6.10 -6.94 5.90
C LYS A 95 6.98 -5.80 5.41
N LEU A 96 8.23 -6.12 5.13
CA LEU A 96 9.13 -5.18 4.44
C LEU A 96 9.07 -5.44 2.93
N LEU A 97 9.06 -4.35 2.18
CA LEU A 97 8.96 -4.35 0.74
C LEU A 97 10.11 -3.57 0.12
N PHE A 98 10.48 -3.94 -1.10
CA PHE A 98 11.28 -3.12 -2.00
C PHE A 98 10.38 -2.51 -3.08
N GLY A 99 10.59 -1.25 -3.43
CA GLY A 99 10.04 -0.69 -4.66
C GLY A 99 10.64 -1.37 -5.89
N VAL A 100 9.82 -1.72 -6.87
CA VAL A 100 10.36 -2.20 -8.15
C VAL A 100 10.97 -1.02 -8.92
N HIS A 101 11.95 -1.29 -9.78
CA HIS A 101 12.77 -0.23 -10.44
C HIS A 101 11.96 0.72 -11.33
N TRP A 102 10.85 0.29 -11.89
CA TRP A 102 9.95 1.11 -12.71
C TRP A 102 8.76 1.68 -11.91
N SER A 103 8.67 1.42 -10.61
CA SER A 103 7.62 1.98 -9.74
C SER A 103 7.69 3.51 -9.71
N PRO A 104 6.55 4.22 -9.72
CA PRO A 104 6.54 5.67 -9.45
C PRO A 104 7.23 6.08 -8.15
N MET A 105 7.34 5.15 -7.19
CA MET A 105 8.03 5.37 -5.91
C MET A 105 9.52 4.99 -5.94
N ALA A 106 10.10 4.62 -7.08
CA ALA A 106 11.50 4.23 -7.16
C ALA A 106 12.46 5.36 -6.72
N ASP A 107 12.14 6.58 -7.08
CA ASP A 107 12.92 7.79 -6.79
C ASP A 107 12.18 8.73 -5.80
N LEU A 108 11.45 8.18 -4.83
CA LEU A 108 10.72 8.95 -3.84
C LEU A 108 11.67 9.84 -3.02
N ASP A 109 11.41 11.14 -3.02
CA ASP A 109 12.05 12.10 -2.11
C ASP A 109 11.26 12.15 -0.78
N LEU A 110 11.84 11.59 0.29
CA LEU A 110 11.20 11.58 1.61
C LEU A 110 10.99 13.00 2.16
N ALA A 111 11.86 13.96 1.82
CA ALA A 111 11.70 15.34 2.28
C ALA A 111 10.49 16.05 1.67
N ALA A 112 10.03 15.57 0.51
CA ALA A 112 8.83 16.12 -0.16
C ALA A 112 7.51 15.52 0.37
N VAL A 113 7.55 14.47 1.21
CA VAL A 113 6.34 13.85 1.78
C VAL A 113 5.79 14.75 2.91
N PRO A 114 4.50 15.16 2.86
CA PRO A 114 3.89 15.97 3.89
C PRO A 114 3.96 15.35 5.29
N THR A 115 4.19 16.18 6.31
CA THR A 115 4.31 15.77 7.72
C THR A 115 3.38 16.54 8.65
N ASP A 116 2.58 17.45 8.12
CA ASP A 116 1.78 18.41 8.90
C ASP A 116 0.34 17.93 9.19
N GLY A 117 -0.07 16.79 8.63
CA GLY A 117 -1.43 16.26 8.81
C GLY A 117 -2.53 17.16 8.24
N SER A 118 -2.22 17.98 7.24
CA SER A 118 -3.19 18.85 6.58
C SER A 118 -4.35 18.05 5.98
N THR A 119 -5.57 18.58 6.08
CA THR A 119 -6.77 17.88 5.65
C THR A 119 -7.08 18.07 4.17
N HIS A 120 -7.47 17.00 3.52
CA HIS A 120 -7.83 16.94 2.11
C HIS A 120 -9.09 16.08 1.86
N GLY A 121 -9.54 16.00 0.62
CA GLY A 121 -10.59 15.06 0.21
C GLY A 121 -10.15 13.61 0.34
N LEU A 122 -11.11 12.72 0.57
CA LEU A 122 -10.85 11.28 0.60
C LEU A 122 -10.51 10.77 -0.80
N SER A 123 -9.56 9.86 -0.88
CA SER A 123 -9.25 9.12 -2.12
C SER A 123 -9.50 7.63 -1.93
N LEU A 124 -9.92 6.98 -3.00
CA LEU A 124 -10.02 5.53 -3.06
C LEU A 124 -8.80 4.96 -3.76
N TYR A 125 -8.35 3.85 -3.24
CA TYR A 125 -7.25 3.06 -3.79
C TYR A 125 -7.70 1.61 -3.98
N MET A 126 -7.09 0.96 -4.92
CA MET A 126 -7.11 -0.49 -5.06
C MET A 126 -5.72 -1.01 -4.75
N GLU A 127 -5.61 -1.84 -3.71
CA GLU A 127 -4.40 -2.57 -3.39
C GLU A 127 -4.53 -3.99 -3.94
N ASP A 128 -3.72 -4.32 -4.92
CA ASP A 128 -3.65 -5.66 -5.47
C ASP A 128 -2.42 -6.39 -4.93
N THR A 129 -2.62 -7.58 -4.39
CA THR A 129 -1.54 -8.48 -3.99
C THR A 129 -1.55 -9.71 -4.89
N GLY A 130 -0.46 -9.95 -5.60
CA GLY A 130 -0.27 -11.10 -6.46
C GLY A 130 0.75 -12.09 -5.90
N TRP A 131 0.44 -13.40 -6.03
CA TRP A 131 1.34 -14.49 -5.63
C TRP A 131 1.72 -15.33 -6.84
N PRO A 132 2.79 -14.96 -7.56
CA PRO A 132 3.17 -15.66 -8.79
C PRO A 132 3.66 -17.07 -8.51
N HIS A 133 3.32 -17.99 -9.41
CA HIS A 133 3.93 -19.31 -9.53
C HIS A 133 5.20 -19.26 -10.39
N ALA A 134 5.30 -18.31 -11.33
CA ALA A 134 6.51 -18.00 -12.08
C ALA A 134 7.60 -17.35 -11.19
N ALA A 135 8.75 -16.99 -11.76
CA ALA A 135 9.74 -16.17 -11.06
C ALA A 135 9.13 -14.79 -10.73
N ILE A 136 9.50 -14.24 -9.59
CA ILE A 136 8.96 -12.93 -9.15
C ILE A 136 9.41 -11.81 -10.09
N ASP A 137 10.63 -11.88 -10.58
CA ASP A 137 11.20 -10.88 -11.48
C ASP A 137 10.45 -10.88 -12.83
N ASP A 138 10.19 -12.06 -13.41
CA ASP A 138 9.42 -12.18 -14.65
C ASP A 138 7.99 -11.60 -14.49
N TYR A 139 7.35 -11.85 -13.35
CA TYR A 139 6.03 -11.33 -13.05
C TYR A 139 6.01 -9.81 -12.90
N VAL A 140 7.00 -9.26 -12.22
CA VAL A 140 7.15 -7.81 -12.02
C VAL A 140 7.44 -7.11 -13.36
N GLU A 141 8.30 -7.67 -14.21
CA GLU A 141 8.56 -7.14 -15.55
C GLU A 141 7.31 -7.20 -16.44
N PHE A 142 6.56 -8.29 -16.36
CA PHE A 142 5.28 -8.39 -17.05
C PHE A 142 4.27 -7.32 -16.59
N TRP A 143 4.22 -7.00 -15.30
CA TRP A 143 3.39 -5.90 -14.81
C TRP A 143 3.82 -4.54 -15.39
N GLY A 144 5.13 -4.30 -15.50
CA GLY A 144 5.67 -3.08 -16.09
C GLY A 144 5.22 -2.91 -17.54
N THR A 145 5.52 -3.90 -18.37
CA THR A 145 5.29 -3.84 -19.83
C THR A 145 3.83 -4.11 -20.23
N GLY A 146 3.18 -5.05 -19.56
CA GLY A 146 1.82 -5.49 -19.92
C GLY A 146 0.70 -4.69 -19.26
N TYR A 147 0.98 -4.01 -18.15
CA TYR A 147 -0.02 -3.27 -17.38
C TYR A 147 0.32 -1.80 -17.18
N TYR A 148 1.45 -1.49 -16.54
CA TYR A 148 1.81 -0.11 -16.18
C TYR A 148 1.98 0.80 -17.40
N GLU A 149 2.78 0.40 -18.38
CA GLU A 149 3.00 1.21 -19.58
C GLU A 149 1.72 1.44 -20.38
N PRO A 150 0.88 0.40 -20.66
CA PRO A 150 -0.40 0.60 -21.34
C PRO A 150 -1.37 1.47 -20.54
N MET A 151 -1.37 1.37 -19.20
CA MET A 151 -2.23 2.19 -18.35
C MET A 151 -1.81 3.66 -18.39
N ARG A 152 -0.53 3.97 -18.32
CA ARG A 152 -0.01 5.35 -18.47
C ARG A 152 -0.34 5.97 -19.83
N ALA A 153 -0.35 5.17 -20.87
CA ALA A 153 -0.61 5.64 -22.24
C ALA A 153 -2.10 6.00 -22.51
N ARG A 154 -3.02 5.58 -21.64
CA ARG A 154 -4.45 5.79 -21.84
C ARG A 154 -4.94 7.00 -21.05
N ALA A 155 -5.56 7.97 -21.72
CA ALA A 155 -6.02 9.24 -21.13
C ALA A 155 -7.28 9.11 -20.24
N ALA A 156 -7.99 7.99 -20.26
CA ALA A 156 -9.24 7.77 -19.51
C ALA A 156 -9.20 6.41 -18.82
N ASN A 157 -8.42 6.31 -17.77
CA ASN A 157 -8.29 5.08 -16.98
C ASN A 157 -9.19 5.10 -15.75
N LEU A 158 -9.46 3.90 -15.26
CA LEU A 158 -10.00 3.67 -13.93
C LEU A 158 -8.97 3.98 -12.85
N LEU A 159 -7.72 3.61 -13.08
CA LEU A 159 -6.66 3.51 -12.08
C LEU A 159 -5.44 4.32 -12.49
N ASP A 160 -4.83 4.97 -11.52
CA ASP A 160 -3.52 5.59 -11.62
C ASP A 160 -2.55 4.87 -10.67
N ILE A 161 -1.53 4.22 -11.23
CA ILE A 161 -0.58 3.41 -10.47
C ILE A 161 0.35 4.32 -9.68
N GLN A 162 0.27 4.23 -8.37
CA GLN A 162 1.04 5.06 -7.45
C GLN A 162 2.32 4.37 -6.97
N ALA A 163 2.25 3.08 -6.71
CA ALA A 163 3.41 2.32 -6.25
C ALA A 163 3.32 0.84 -6.65
N VAL A 164 4.47 0.24 -6.85
CA VAL A 164 4.62 -1.20 -7.07
C VAL A 164 5.77 -1.71 -6.22
N PHE A 165 5.51 -2.78 -5.49
CA PHE A 165 6.43 -3.36 -4.52
C PHE A 165 6.57 -4.86 -4.72
N GLN A 166 7.70 -5.39 -4.27
CA GLN A 166 7.90 -6.82 -4.02
C GLN A 166 8.34 -7.05 -2.58
N VAL A 167 7.96 -8.17 -1.98
CA VAL A 167 8.34 -8.51 -0.61
C VAL A 167 9.86 -8.71 -0.52
N ALA A 168 10.48 -8.06 0.47
CA ALA A 168 11.89 -8.19 0.75
C ALA A 168 12.22 -9.62 1.22
N PHE A 169 13.42 -10.09 0.90
CA PHE A 169 13.87 -11.43 1.30
C PHE A 169 13.78 -11.60 2.82
N GLY A 170 13.10 -12.66 3.24
CA GLY A 170 12.93 -12.99 4.68
C GLY A 170 11.84 -12.20 5.41
N ALA A 171 11.17 -11.25 4.76
CA ALA A 171 10.22 -10.33 5.39
C ALA A 171 8.73 -10.66 5.14
N GLY A 172 8.45 -11.86 4.65
CA GLY A 172 7.09 -12.28 4.36
C GLY A 172 7.04 -13.45 3.39
N ARG A 173 5.94 -13.57 2.63
CA ARG A 173 5.79 -14.61 1.63
C ARG A 173 6.74 -14.37 0.46
N ARG A 174 7.57 -15.36 0.12
CA ARG A 174 8.74 -15.20 -0.75
C ARG A 174 8.44 -14.66 -2.16
N LYS A 175 7.30 -15.06 -2.72
CA LYS A 175 6.86 -14.59 -4.04
C LYS A 175 5.57 -13.82 -3.86
N GLU A 176 5.69 -12.53 -3.58
CA GLU A 176 4.56 -11.64 -3.42
C GLU A 176 4.90 -10.26 -3.97
N ALA A 177 4.02 -9.72 -4.76
CA ALA A 177 4.10 -8.35 -5.25
C ALA A 177 2.80 -7.61 -4.94
N ILE A 178 2.92 -6.31 -4.63
CA ILE A 178 1.82 -5.43 -4.23
C ILE A 178 1.80 -4.23 -5.17
N LEU A 179 0.59 -3.87 -5.61
CA LEU A 179 0.32 -2.76 -6.50
C LEU A 179 -0.67 -1.81 -5.81
N MET A 180 -0.25 -0.57 -5.59
CA MET A 180 -1.10 0.51 -5.06
C MET A 180 -1.58 1.39 -6.20
N GLN A 181 -2.88 1.47 -6.41
CA GLN A 181 -3.51 2.16 -7.52
C GLN A 181 -4.59 3.12 -7.02
N LYS A 182 -4.48 4.40 -7.35
CA LYS A 182 -5.52 5.38 -7.05
C LYS A 182 -6.67 5.23 -8.05
N ILE A 183 -7.90 5.19 -7.55
CA ILE A 183 -9.09 5.20 -8.38
C ILE A 183 -9.37 6.64 -8.81
N VAL A 184 -9.35 6.88 -10.11
CA VAL A 184 -9.53 8.21 -10.71
C VAL A 184 -10.84 8.36 -11.48
N ASN A 185 -11.62 7.28 -11.59
CA ASN A 185 -12.91 7.28 -12.27
C ASN A 185 -13.92 6.35 -11.56
N ASP A 186 -14.77 6.94 -10.75
CA ASP A 186 -15.78 6.23 -9.95
C ASP A 186 -16.82 5.51 -10.82
N GLN A 187 -17.16 6.05 -12.00
CA GLN A 187 -18.15 5.43 -12.89
C GLN A 187 -17.62 4.13 -13.48
N VAL A 188 -16.35 4.11 -13.86
CA VAL A 188 -15.70 2.89 -14.36
C VAL A 188 -15.52 1.88 -13.24
N LEU A 189 -15.22 2.32 -12.01
CA LEU A 189 -15.19 1.44 -10.84
C LEU A 189 -16.55 0.78 -10.62
N LEU A 190 -17.64 1.56 -10.63
CA LEU A 190 -18.98 1.02 -10.44
C LEU A 190 -19.31 -0.01 -11.53
N HIS A 191 -18.94 0.27 -12.78
CA HIS A 191 -19.11 -0.68 -13.87
C HIS A 191 -18.33 -1.98 -13.63
N LEU A 192 -17.06 -1.89 -13.23
CA LEU A 192 -16.22 -3.05 -12.92
C LEU A 192 -16.83 -3.92 -11.81
N LEU A 193 -17.46 -3.31 -10.81
CA LEU A 193 -18.04 -4.03 -9.66
C LEU A 193 -19.43 -4.63 -9.95
N THR A 194 -20.12 -4.16 -10.97
CA THR A 194 -21.52 -4.53 -11.22
C THR A 194 -21.77 -5.26 -12.53
N HIS A 195 -20.75 -5.39 -13.38
CA HIS A 195 -20.86 -6.05 -14.69
C HIS A 195 -19.83 -7.17 -14.81
N ASP A 196 -20.18 -8.19 -15.57
CA ASP A 196 -19.24 -9.23 -15.94
C ASP A 196 -18.13 -8.69 -16.84
N THR A 197 -16.93 -9.25 -16.69
CA THR A 197 -15.84 -8.96 -17.62
C THR A 197 -16.20 -9.41 -19.02
N ASP A 198 -16.16 -8.51 -19.98
CA ASP A 198 -16.39 -8.80 -21.37
C ASP A 198 -15.54 -9.98 -21.84
N PRO A 199 -16.13 -10.96 -22.54
CA PRO A 199 -15.40 -12.10 -23.08
C PRO A 199 -14.18 -11.74 -23.93
N GLU A 200 -14.15 -10.56 -24.55
CA GLU A 200 -13.00 -10.07 -25.30
C GLU A 200 -11.78 -9.83 -24.42
N HIS A 201 -11.97 -9.42 -23.16
CA HIS A 201 -10.89 -9.24 -22.20
C HIS A 201 -10.34 -10.56 -21.60
N ARG A 202 -10.98 -11.70 -21.90
CA ARG A 202 -10.58 -13.04 -21.44
C ARG A 202 -9.85 -13.84 -22.52
N ARG A 203 -9.16 -13.20 -23.46
CA ARG A 203 -8.47 -13.84 -24.59
C ARG A 203 -6.97 -13.58 -24.55
N PRO A 204 -6.17 -14.40 -25.21
CA PRO A 204 -4.75 -14.15 -25.42
C PRO A 204 -4.49 -12.73 -25.99
N GLY A 205 -3.46 -12.07 -25.47
CA GLY A 205 -3.16 -10.67 -25.77
C GLY A 205 -3.88 -9.65 -24.86
N GLN A 206 -4.69 -10.11 -23.92
CA GLN A 206 -5.29 -9.26 -22.90
C GLN A 206 -4.61 -9.50 -21.54
N PHE A 207 -4.31 -8.42 -20.82
CA PHE A 207 -3.52 -8.49 -19.59
C PHE A 207 -4.00 -9.56 -18.60
N MET A 208 -5.31 -9.60 -18.30
CA MET A 208 -5.84 -10.54 -17.32
C MET A 208 -5.68 -12.01 -17.73
N PHE A 209 -5.76 -12.29 -19.02
CA PHE A 209 -5.53 -13.63 -19.56
C PHE A 209 -4.04 -13.98 -19.57
N ASP A 210 -3.21 -13.08 -20.09
CA ASP A 210 -1.76 -13.32 -20.23
C ASP A 210 -1.08 -13.40 -18.86
N ALA A 211 -1.61 -12.70 -17.84
CA ALA A 211 -1.15 -12.79 -16.45
C ALA A 211 -1.28 -14.20 -15.85
N LEU A 212 -2.15 -15.06 -16.39
CA LEU A 212 -2.29 -16.44 -15.94
C LEU A 212 -1.03 -17.30 -16.21
N ALA A 213 -0.16 -16.87 -17.14
CA ALA A 213 1.14 -17.50 -17.32
C ALA A 213 2.09 -17.27 -16.13
N TYR A 214 1.84 -16.27 -15.32
CA TYR A 214 2.67 -15.90 -14.19
C TYR A 214 2.00 -16.17 -12.85
N ARG A 215 0.69 -15.88 -12.73
CA ARG A 215 -0.09 -16.05 -11.51
C ARG A 215 -1.55 -16.42 -11.81
N ASP A 216 -2.12 -17.26 -10.98
CA ASP A 216 -3.55 -17.56 -10.93
C ASP A 216 -4.17 -17.21 -9.56
N ARG A 217 -3.33 -16.70 -8.64
CA ARG A 217 -3.73 -16.30 -7.30
C ARG A 217 -3.38 -14.84 -7.05
N TRP A 218 -4.41 -14.04 -6.76
CA TRP A 218 -4.29 -12.64 -6.40
C TRP A 218 -5.49 -12.20 -5.56
N GLU A 219 -5.34 -11.09 -4.88
CA GLU A 219 -6.36 -10.47 -4.05
C GLU A 219 -6.39 -8.98 -4.35
N SER A 220 -7.58 -8.39 -4.35
CA SER A 220 -7.79 -6.96 -4.51
C SER A 220 -8.59 -6.43 -3.33
N LYS A 221 -8.16 -5.31 -2.77
CA LYS A 221 -8.83 -4.61 -1.68
C LYS A 221 -9.10 -3.17 -2.09
N LEU A 222 -10.28 -2.67 -1.75
CA LEU A 222 -10.55 -1.25 -1.83
C LEU A 222 -10.19 -0.60 -0.50
N LEU A 223 -9.36 0.41 -0.58
CA LEU A 223 -8.85 1.19 0.54
C LEU A 223 -9.31 2.64 0.38
N ARG A 224 -9.63 3.30 1.48
CA ARG A 224 -9.98 4.71 1.53
C ARG A 224 -8.99 5.43 2.42
N THR A 225 -8.34 6.48 1.92
CA THR A 225 -7.45 7.30 2.75
C THR A 225 -8.20 7.95 3.90
N SER A 226 -7.53 8.23 5.01
CA SER A 226 -8.00 9.24 5.94
C SER A 226 -7.83 10.64 5.32
N ARG A 227 -8.47 11.65 5.92
CA ARG A 227 -8.42 13.03 5.40
C ARG A 227 -7.06 13.71 5.56
N TRP A 228 -6.15 13.12 6.28
CA TRP A 228 -4.82 13.65 6.60
C TRP A 228 -3.70 12.73 6.10
N SER A 229 -4.00 11.64 5.41
CA SER A 229 -3.00 10.72 4.85
C SER A 229 -2.01 11.50 3.99
N PRO A 230 -0.69 11.42 4.21
CA PRO A 230 0.29 12.23 3.48
C PRO A 230 0.16 12.14 1.97
N LEU A 231 -0.02 10.92 1.44
CA LEU A 231 -0.35 10.70 0.04
C LEU A 231 -1.84 10.36 -0.10
N HIS A 232 -2.48 10.95 -1.12
CA HIS A 232 -3.91 10.82 -1.36
C HIS A 232 -4.32 11.04 -2.82
#